data_cd2daf8ae13a8feda2535c2989b618ce
#
_entry.id   cd2daf8ae13a8feda2535c2989b618ce
#
_cell.length_a   1.000
_cell.length_b   1.000
_cell.length_c   1.000
_cell.angle_alpha   90.00
_cell.angle_beta   90.00
_cell.angle_gamma   90.00
#
_symmetry.space_group_name_H-M   'P 1'
#
loop_
_entity.id
_entity.type
_entity.pdbx_description
1 polymer ?
#
loop_
_entity_poly.entity_id
_entity_poly.type
_entity_poly.pdbx_seq_one_letter_code
_entity_poly.pdbx_strand_id
1 'polypeptide(L)'
;MKIKIFVLIAFSLSLSNLLFAQELTAKKMSEQAVLKENPEDAVKYIQSVIGNISVLAEKKAAYAFLGTLQEAMALYADAQKSYSIAAGITAGNAEGMPKKSSERLVIDAVRCALSAGDYENAKNWLNSAVRNSKSEEIQATVKLYDQWCALSSAESYEQTIEPVAMLKAYLEVPSMQIQKPAVLLTLWYITGEKTYSQMLENEYPLSPEAAIATGKAQIYPAPFWYFVPRKIE
;
A
#
# COMPACT_ATOMS: atom_id res chain seq x y z
N MET A 1 14.90 -4.11 -67.42
CA MET A 1 14.81 -5.14 -66.35
C MET A 1 15.55 -4.73 -65.06
N LYS A 2 15.52 -3.44 -64.65
CA LYS A 2 16.21 -2.93 -63.41
C LYS A 2 15.29 -2.28 -62.37
N ILE A 3 13.99 -2.17 -62.62
CA ILE A 3 13.04 -1.48 -61.73
C ILE A 3 12.38 -2.44 -60.71
N LYS A 4 12.35 -3.76 -60.96
CA LYS A 4 11.69 -4.74 -60.06
C LYS A 4 12.50 -5.12 -58.82
N ILE A 5 13.80 -4.85 -58.78
CA ILE A 5 14.65 -5.22 -57.63
C ILE A 5 14.58 -4.17 -56.51
N PHE A 6 14.34 -2.91 -56.82
CA PHE A 6 14.25 -1.83 -55.81
C PHE A 6 12.96 -1.89 -54.96
N VAL A 7 11.85 -2.39 -55.49
CA VAL A 7 10.59 -2.50 -54.78
C VAL A 7 10.63 -3.65 -53.74
N LEU A 8 11.37 -4.72 -54.02
CA LEU A 8 11.48 -5.86 -53.08
C LEU A 8 12.37 -5.54 -51.88
N ILE A 9 13.38 -4.70 -52.01
CA ILE A 9 14.28 -4.31 -50.91
C ILE A 9 13.57 -3.28 -49.99
N ALA A 10 12.76 -2.38 -50.53
CA ALA A 10 11.97 -1.43 -49.72
C ALA A 10 10.86 -2.13 -48.91
N PHE A 11 10.29 -3.24 -49.44
CA PHE A 11 9.29 -4.01 -48.73
C PHE A 11 9.87 -4.91 -47.62
N SER A 12 11.10 -5.39 -47.77
CA SER A 12 11.79 -6.17 -46.74
C SER A 12 12.31 -5.32 -45.58
N LEU A 13 12.65 -4.04 -45.82
CA LEU A 13 13.04 -3.09 -44.78
C LEU A 13 11.88 -2.54 -43.96
N SER A 14 10.67 -2.51 -44.51
CA SER A 14 9.46 -2.14 -43.76
C SER A 14 8.91 -3.30 -42.94
N LEU A 15 9.14 -4.56 -43.31
CA LEU A 15 8.76 -5.72 -42.50
C LEU A 15 9.69 -5.95 -41.28
N SER A 16 10.95 -5.56 -41.39
CA SER A 16 11.92 -5.73 -40.29
C SER A 16 11.69 -4.72 -39.12
N ASN A 17 10.98 -3.62 -39.38
CA ASN A 17 10.57 -2.69 -38.31
C ASN A 17 9.25 -3.06 -37.62
N LEU A 18 8.56 -4.10 -38.08
CA LEU A 18 7.36 -4.67 -37.44
C LEU A 18 7.69 -5.78 -36.40
N LEU A 19 8.97 -6.12 -36.30
CA LEU A 19 9.42 -7.14 -35.35
C LEU A 19 9.90 -6.47 -34.07
N PHE A 20 9.03 -6.64 -33.03
CA PHE A 20 9.39 -6.46 -31.62
C PHE A 20 9.47 -5.02 -31.09
N ALA A 21 8.37 -4.31 -31.13
CA ALA A 21 8.07 -3.51 -29.95
C ALA A 21 7.76 -4.53 -28.82
N GLN A 22 8.80 -4.96 -28.13
CA GLN A 22 8.67 -5.92 -27.03
C GLN A 22 7.70 -5.31 -26.02
N GLU A 23 6.53 -5.93 -25.85
CA GLU A 23 5.47 -5.41 -24.99
C GLU A 23 6.04 -5.08 -23.61
N LEU A 24 5.79 -3.87 -23.12
CA LEU A 24 6.27 -3.41 -21.84
C LEU A 24 5.49 -4.14 -20.74
N THR A 25 6.16 -4.99 -19.98
CA THR A 25 5.58 -5.67 -18.82
C THR A 25 5.89 -4.89 -17.54
N ALA A 26 5.08 -5.10 -16.51
CA ALA A 26 5.32 -4.50 -15.18
C ALA A 26 6.70 -4.91 -14.62
N LYS A 27 7.10 -6.15 -14.85
CA LYS A 27 8.42 -6.65 -14.44
C LYS A 27 9.55 -5.85 -15.10
N LYS A 28 9.55 -5.74 -16.42
CA LYS A 28 10.58 -4.94 -17.14
C LYS A 28 10.58 -3.48 -16.70
N MET A 29 9.39 -2.90 -16.55
CA MET A 29 9.26 -1.54 -16.03
C MET A 29 9.87 -1.42 -14.63
N SER A 30 9.59 -2.35 -13.72
CA SER A 30 10.14 -2.32 -12.35
C SER A 30 11.67 -2.49 -12.35
N GLU A 31 12.21 -3.39 -13.17
CA GLU A 31 13.65 -3.58 -13.33
C GLU A 31 14.34 -2.29 -13.82
N GLN A 32 13.75 -1.60 -14.79
CA GLN A 32 14.28 -0.32 -15.29
C GLN A 32 14.14 0.81 -14.27
N ALA A 33 13.07 0.81 -13.48
CA ALA A 33 12.88 1.79 -12.41
C ALA A 33 13.94 1.66 -11.31
N VAL A 34 14.27 0.43 -10.91
CA VAL A 34 15.29 0.17 -9.87
C VAL A 34 16.71 0.62 -10.31
N LEU A 35 16.97 0.70 -11.62
CA LEU A 35 18.24 1.20 -12.15
C LEU A 35 18.36 2.73 -12.15
N LYS A 36 17.32 3.48 -11.73
CA LYS A 36 17.41 4.95 -11.65
C LYS A 36 18.27 5.37 -10.47
N GLU A 37 18.92 6.53 -10.60
CA GLU A 37 19.86 7.05 -9.61
C GLU A 37 19.19 7.37 -8.27
N ASN A 38 17.92 7.78 -8.32
CA ASN A 38 17.14 8.12 -7.13
C ASN A 38 15.67 7.70 -7.28
N PRO A 39 14.93 7.59 -6.17
CA PRO A 39 13.53 7.18 -6.17
C PRO A 39 12.61 8.12 -6.95
N GLU A 40 12.87 9.41 -6.96
CA GLU A 40 12.07 10.40 -7.70
C GLU A 40 12.13 10.16 -9.21
N ASP A 41 13.30 9.83 -9.74
CA ASP A 41 13.47 9.53 -11.16
C ASP A 41 12.86 8.17 -11.51
N ALA A 42 12.87 7.21 -10.58
CA ALA A 42 12.14 5.95 -10.74
C ALA A 42 10.63 6.20 -10.88
N VAL A 43 10.04 7.02 -10.00
CA VAL A 43 8.62 7.38 -10.06
C VAL A 43 8.28 8.10 -11.37
N LYS A 44 9.07 9.11 -11.78
CA LYS A 44 8.87 9.83 -13.06
C LYS A 44 8.96 8.90 -14.25
N TYR A 45 9.93 7.99 -14.25
CA TYR A 45 10.06 6.99 -15.32
C TYR A 45 8.80 6.12 -15.41
N ILE A 46 8.35 5.53 -14.30
CA ILE A 46 7.15 4.69 -14.29
C ILE A 46 5.94 5.48 -14.81
N GLN A 47 5.73 6.70 -14.31
CA GLN A 47 4.62 7.57 -14.74
C GLN A 47 4.65 7.85 -16.24
N SER A 48 5.83 7.98 -16.84
CA SER A 48 5.97 8.25 -18.27
C SER A 48 5.65 7.03 -19.16
N VAL A 49 5.80 5.81 -18.63
CA VAL A 49 5.68 4.58 -19.43
C VAL A 49 4.44 3.73 -19.11
N ILE A 50 3.84 3.89 -17.91
CA ILE A 50 2.73 3.06 -17.43
C ILE A 50 1.49 3.11 -18.35
N GLY A 51 1.29 4.23 -19.04
CA GLY A 51 0.23 4.41 -20.05
C GLY A 51 0.35 3.44 -21.22
N ASN A 52 1.57 3.02 -21.55
CA ASN A 52 1.87 2.14 -22.70
C ASN A 52 1.64 0.64 -22.38
N ILE A 53 1.34 0.30 -21.12
CA ILE A 53 1.04 -1.08 -20.74
C ILE A 53 -0.41 -1.39 -21.13
N SER A 54 -0.61 -2.30 -22.08
CA SER A 54 -1.91 -2.68 -22.64
C SER A 54 -2.60 -3.80 -21.84
N VAL A 55 -1.81 -4.77 -21.35
CA VAL A 55 -2.32 -5.94 -20.60
C VAL A 55 -2.76 -5.52 -19.21
N LEU A 56 -4.04 -5.77 -18.88
CA LEU A 56 -4.65 -5.32 -17.61
C LEU A 56 -3.94 -5.88 -16.37
N ALA A 57 -3.51 -7.15 -16.39
CA ALA A 57 -2.76 -7.73 -15.26
C ALA A 57 -1.42 -7.01 -15.04
N GLU A 58 -0.70 -6.71 -16.11
CA GLU A 58 0.55 -5.94 -16.07
C GLU A 58 0.32 -4.50 -15.59
N LYS A 59 -0.76 -3.86 -16.08
CA LYS A 59 -1.13 -2.50 -15.68
C LYS A 59 -1.48 -2.43 -14.20
N LYS A 60 -2.25 -3.41 -13.68
CA LYS A 60 -2.55 -3.54 -12.26
C LYS A 60 -1.26 -3.65 -11.42
N ALA A 61 -0.34 -4.54 -11.82
CA ALA A 61 0.92 -4.73 -11.12
C ALA A 61 1.82 -3.49 -11.18
N ALA A 62 1.84 -2.79 -12.31
CA ALA A 62 2.60 -1.55 -12.50
C ALA A 62 2.12 -0.43 -11.57
N TYR A 63 0.78 -0.23 -11.46
CA TYR A 63 0.23 0.74 -10.51
C TYR A 63 0.45 0.33 -9.05
N ALA A 64 0.37 -0.97 -8.73
CA ALA A 64 0.68 -1.46 -7.38
C ALA A 64 2.15 -1.21 -7.01
N PHE A 65 3.07 -1.40 -7.95
CA PHE A 65 4.49 -1.11 -7.76
C PHE A 65 4.76 0.39 -7.61
N LEU A 66 4.14 1.23 -8.46
CA LEU A 66 4.22 2.69 -8.34
C LEU A 66 3.75 3.14 -6.96
N GLY A 67 2.60 2.64 -6.49
CA GLY A 67 2.08 2.93 -5.15
C GLY A 67 3.08 2.56 -4.05
N THR A 68 3.77 1.42 -4.17
CA THR A 68 4.79 1.00 -3.20
C THR A 68 5.98 1.96 -3.15
N LEU A 69 6.47 2.43 -4.30
CA LEU A 69 7.55 3.41 -4.33
C LEU A 69 7.12 4.77 -3.75
N GLN A 70 5.94 5.23 -4.13
CA GLN A 70 5.39 6.50 -3.63
C GLN A 70 5.18 6.47 -2.12
N GLU A 71 4.67 5.34 -1.58
CA GLU A 71 4.52 5.14 -0.13
C GLU A 71 5.87 5.16 0.59
N ALA A 72 6.89 4.48 0.04
CA ALA A 72 8.24 4.49 0.60
C ALA A 72 8.88 5.89 0.62
N MET A 73 8.43 6.78 -0.26
CA MET A 73 8.84 8.19 -0.32
C MET A 73 7.94 9.14 0.49
N ALA A 74 7.00 8.60 1.30
CA ALA A 74 5.97 9.36 2.02
C ALA A 74 5.06 10.22 1.12
N LEU A 75 4.96 9.91 -0.17
CA LEU A 75 4.02 10.52 -1.12
C LEU A 75 2.64 9.83 -1.00
N TYR A 76 2.03 9.93 0.18
CA TYR A 76 0.86 9.13 0.55
C TYR A 76 -0.36 9.37 -0.33
N ALA A 77 -0.65 10.61 -0.68
CA ALA A 77 -1.78 10.96 -1.54
C ALA A 77 -1.61 10.34 -2.95
N ASP A 78 -0.39 10.36 -3.50
CA ASP A 78 -0.10 9.73 -4.78
C ASP A 78 -0.12 8.20 -4.69
N ALA A 79 0.43 7.63 -3.61
CA ALA A 79 0.39 6.20 -3.34
C ALA A 79 -1.06 5.68 -3.21
N GLN A 80 -1.91 6.38 -2.45
CA GLN A 80 -3.33 6.10 -2.34
C GLN A 80 -3.98 6.03 -3.72
N LYS A 81 -3.75 7.03 -4.58
CA LYS A 81 -4.28 7.09 -5.93
C LYS A 81 -3.81 5.91 -6.78
N SER A 82 -2.52 5.59 -6.73
CA SER A 82 -1.94 4.47 -7.49
C SER A 82 -2.52 3.13 -7.05
N TYR A 83 -2.62 2.87 -5.74
CA TYR A 83 -3.25 1.66 -5.21
C TYR A 83 -4.74 1.58 -5.55
N SER A 84 -5.46 2.70 -5.52
CA SER A 84 -6.88 2.75 -5.87
C SER A 84 -7.10 2.40 -7.36
N ILE A 85 -6.25 2.91 -8.25
CA ILE A 85 -6.30 2.56 -9.68
C ILE A 85 -6.02 1.06 -9.84
N ALA A 86 -4.98 0.54 -9.18
CA ALA A 86 -4.66 -0.89 -9.24
C ALA A 86 -5.80 -1.77 -8.71
N ALA A 87 -6.45 -1.38 -7.60
CA ALA A 87 -7.57 -2.10 -7.01
C ALA A 87 -8.79 -2.16 -7.95
N GLY A 88 -9.03 -1.09 -8.72
CA GLY A 88 -10.13 -0.99 -9.69
C GLY A 88 -9.92 -1.82 -10.96
N ILE A 89 -8.70 -2.30 -11.23
CA ILE A 89 -8.43 -3.14 -12.39
C ILE A 89 -8.81 -4.58 -12.11
N THR A 90 -9.87 -5.06 -12.74
CA THR A 90 -10.31 -6.46 -12.66
C THR A 90 -9.42 -7.33 -13.55
N ALA A 91 -8.34 -7.84 -12.98
CA ALA A 91 -7.40 -8.73 -13.66
C ALA A 91 -6.69 -9.64 -12.66
N GLY A 92 -6.09 -10.73 -13.16
CA GLY A 92 -5.19 -11.60 -12.40
C GLY A 92 -3.89 -10.90 -12.01
N ASN A 93 -2.90 -11.69 -11.59
CA ASN A 93 -1.58 -11.19 -11.25
C ASN A 93 -0.65 -11.27 -12.47
N ALA A 94 0.23 -10.29 -12.62
CA ALA A 94 1.28 -10.30 -13.62
C ALA A 94 2.41 -11.27 -13.22
N GLU A 95 3.03 -11.90 -14.21
CA GLU A 95 4.15 -12.81 -14.01
C GLU A 95 5.39 -12.09 -13.48
N GLY A 96 6.03 -12.68 -12.48
CA GLY A 96 7.26 -12.12 -11.90
C GLY A 96 7.04 -10.87 -11.03
N MET A 97 5.78 -10.48 -10.75
CA MET A 97 5.43 -9.38 -9.85
C MET A 97 4.79 -9.91 -8.56
N PRO A 98 4.90 -9.16 -7.44
CA PRO A 98 4.22 -9.51 -6.19
C PRO A 98 2.71 -9.67 -6.40
N LYS A 99 2.14 -10.76 -5.88
CA LYS A 99 0.71 -11.04 -5.99
C LYS A 99 -0.05 -10.20 -4.94
N LYS A 100 -0.91 -9.30 -5.40
CA LYS A 100 -1.81 -8.53 -4.53
C LYS A 100 -3.25 -8.67 -5.02
N SER A 101 -4.15 -9.10 -4.13
CA SER A 101 -5.59 -9.07 -4.41
C SER A 101 -6.09 -7.63 -4.50
N SER A 102 -7.24 -7.41 -5.15
CA SER A 102 -7.86 -6.09 -5.18
C SER A 102 -8.23 -5.61 -3.77
N GLU A 103 -8.67 -6.50 -2.89
CA GLU A 103 -8.95 -6.18 -1.48
C GLU A 103 -7.68 -5.71 -0.75
N ARG A 104 -6.54 -6.36 -0.96
CA ARG A 104 -5.27 -5.93 -0.36
C ARG A 104 -4.83 -4.56 -0.88
N LEU A 105 -5.04 -4.29 -2.16
CA LEU A 105 -4.74 -2.97 -2.74
C LEU A 105 -5.66 -1.88 -2.18
N VAL A 106 -6.93 -2.19 -1.89
CA VAL A 106 -7.82 -1.27 -1.16
C VAL A 106 -7.27 -0.99 0.24
N ILE A 107 -6.84 -2.01 0.99
CA ILE A 107 -6.24 -1.84 2.32
C ILE A 107 -4.96 -0.98 2.24
N ASP A 108 -4.11 -1.19 1.23
CA ASP A 108 -2.92 -0.37 1.02
C ASP A 108 -3.30 1.10 0.72
N ALA A 109 -4.36 1.34 -0.06
CA ALA A 109 -4.89 2.69 -0.30
C ALA A 109 -5.44 3.34 0.98
N VAL A 110 -6.16 2.59 1.82
CA VAL A 110 -6.67 3.07 3.12
C VAL A 110 -5.51 3.48 4.04
N ARG A 111 -4.47 2.65 4.13
CA ARG A 111 -3.28 2.95 4.93
C ARG A 111 -2.63 4.26 4.49
N CYS A 112 -2.48 4.46 3.18
CA CYS A 112 -1.94 5.70 2.64
C CYS A 112 -2.84 6.90 2.91
N ALA A 113 -4.17 6.75 2.81
CA ALA A 113 -5.12 7.81 3.15
C ALA A 113 -4.99 8.23 4.61
N LEU A 114 -4.93 7.26 5.54
CA LEU A 114 -4.71 7.52 6.96
C LEU A 114 -3.37 8.24 7.21
N SER A 115 -2.29 7.81 6.54
CA SER A 115 -0.98 8.45 6.65
C SER A 115 -0.96 9.88 6.08
N ALA A 116 -1.83 10.17 5.12
CA ALA A 116 -2.03 11.52 4.58
C ALA A 116 -2.96 12.41 5.45
N GLY A 117 -3.58 11.85 6.50
CA GLY A 117 -4.59 12.55 7.30
C GLY A 117 -5.97 12.63 6.61
N ASP A 118 -6.16 11.86 5.56
CA ASP A 118 -7.42 11.82 4.79
C ASP A 118 -8.33 10.68 5.28
N TYR A 119 -8.79 10.81 6.52
CA TYR A 119 -9.62 9.80 7.19
C TYR A 119 -11.00 9.61 6.54
N GLU A 120 -11.54 10.63 5.88
CA GLU A 120 -12.81 10.52 5.17
C GLU A 120 -12.70 9.55 3.99
N ASN A 121 -11.69 9.70 3.15
CA ASN A 121 -11.44 8.75 2.07
C ASN A 121 -11.07 7.36 2.61
N ALA A 122 -10.26 7.28 3.68
CA ALA A 122 -9.98 6.01 4.33
C ALA A 122 -11.26 5.27 4.73
N LYS A 123 -12.19 5.95 5.41
CA LYS A 123 -13.48 5.40 5.82
C LYS A 123 -14.36 4.99 4.63
N ASN A 124 -14.39 5.80 3.58
CA ASN A 124 -15.13 5.49 2.35
C ASN A 124 -14.61 4.19 1.70
N TRP A 125 -13.31 4.02 1.58
CA TRP A 125 -12.69 2.80 1.05
C TRP A 125 -12.95 1.58 1.94
N LEU A 126 -12.89 1.71 3.27
CA LEU A 126 -13.23 0.63 4.20
C LEU A 126 -14.69 0.18 4.09
N ASN A 127 -15.60 1.07 3.72
CA ASN A 127 -17.01 0.76 3.49
C ASN A 127 -17.29 0.13 2.11
N SER A 128 -16.27 -0.12 1.31
CA SER A 128 -16.35 -0.81 0.03
C SER A 128 -16.47 -2.35 0.19
N ALA A 129 -16.20 -3.08 -0.88
CA ALA A 129 -16.26 -4.54 -0.90
C ALA A 129 -15.39 -5.23 0.18
N VAL A 130 -14.31 -4.58 0.65
CA VAL A 130 -13.42 -5.16 1.69
C VAL A 130 -14.13 -5.38 3.03
N ARG A 131 -15.20 -4.62 3.34
CA ARG A 131 -16.02 -4.80 4.55
C ARG A 131 -16.62 -6.21 4.64
N ASN A 132 -16.93 -6.81 3.49
CA ASN A 132 -17.54 -8.13 3.37
C ASN A 132 -16.55 -9.18 2.86
N SER A 133 -15.25 -8.93 2.98
CA SER A 133 -14.21 -9.88 2.58
C SER A 133 -14.38 -11.22 3.32
N LYS A 134 -14.08 -12.32 2.63
CA LYS A 134 -14.02 -13.66 3.24
C LYS A 134 -12.65 -13.97 3.84
N SER A 135 -11.67 -13.13 3.61
CA SER A 135 -10.33 -13.26 4.20
C SER A 135 -10.34 -12.77 5.64
N GLU A 136 -10.01 -13.64 6.59
CA GLU A 136 -9.89 -13.29 8.00
C GLU A 136 -8.85 -12.18 8.23
N GLU A 137 -7.74 -12.22 7.49
CA GLU A 137 -6.71 -11.17 7.53
C GLU A 137 -7.28 -9.81 7.12
N ILE A 138 -8.00 -9.75 6.01
CA ILE A 138 -8.62 -8.51 5.53
C ILE A 138 -9.64 -8.00 6.54
N GLN A 139 -10.50 -8.89 7.06
CA GLN A 139 -11.50 -8.50 8.08
C GLN A 139 -10.85 -7.97 9.36
N ALA A 140 -9.79 -8.61 9.84
CA ALA A 140 -9.05 -8.14 11.01
C ALA A 140 -8.42 -6.75 10.75
N THR A 141 -7.87 -6.56 9.55
CA THR A 141 -7.29 -5.26 9.14
C THR A 141 -8.38 -4.18 9.04
N VAL A 142 -9.54 -4.49 8.48
CA VAL A 142 -10.69 -3.56 8.40
C VAL A 142 -11.11 -3.13 9.80
N LYS A 143 -11.25 -4.06 10.75
CA LYS A 143 -11.60 -3.75 12.15
C LYS A 143 -10.56 -2.82 12.80
N LEU A 144 -9.26 -3.09 12.60
CA LEU A 144 -8.20 -2.23 13.11
C LEU A 144 -8.27 -0.83 12.50
N TYR A 145 -8.41 -0.74 11.18
CA TYR A 145 -8.43 0.54 10.47
C TYR A 145 -9.70 1.35 10.73
N ASP A 146 -10.83 0.71 11.06
CA ASP A 146 -12.01 1.42 11.57
C ASP A 146 -11.67 2.20 12.85
N GLN A 147 -10.93 1.59 13.78
CA GLN A 147 -10.50 2.29 15.01
C GLN A 147 -9.47 3.38 14.67
N TRP A 148 -8.59 3.13 13.72
CA TRP A 148 -7.63 4.15 13.27
C TRP A 148 -8.32 5.34 12.60
N CYS A 149 -9.37 5.12 11.80
CA CYS A 149 -10.19 6.20 11.26
C CYS A 149 -10.87 7.01 12.39
N ALA A 150 -11.44 6.33 13.38
CA ALA A 150 -12.08 6.98 14.52
C ALA A 150 -11.05 7.81 15.33
N LEU A 151 -9.86 7.27 15.58
CA LEU A 151 -8.79 7.97 16.28
C LEU A 151 -8.27 9.17 15.46
N SER A 152 -8.12 9.02 14.15
CA SER A 152 -7.63 10.08 13.24
C SER A 152 -8.63 11.24 13.11
N SER A 153 -9.93 10.97 13.24
CA SER A 153 -10.99 11.99 13.20
C SER A 153 -11.33 12.59 14.55
N ALA A 154 -10.72 12.11 15.64
CA ALA A 154 -11.00 12.61 16.98
C ALA A 154 -10.48 14.05 17.17
N GLU A 155 -11.32 14.94 17.60
CA GLU A 155 -11.02 16.34 17.89
C GLU A 155 -10.75 16.58 19.39
N SER A 156 -11.16 15.63 20.25
CA SER A 156 -10.95 15.69 21.70
C SER A 156 -10.56 14.33 22.27
N TYR A 157 -9.97 14.36 23.47
CA TYR A 157 -9.61 13.12 24.17
C TYR A 157 -10.81 12.21 24.42
N GLU A 158 -11.96 12.77 24.75
CA GLU A 158 -13.19 12.02 25.02
C GLU A 158 -13.60 11.16 23.82
N GLN A 159 -13.37 11.65 22.59
CA GLN A 159 -13.66 10.90 21.36
C GLN A 159 -12.68 9.75 21.13
N THR A 160 -11.55 9.71 21.81
CA THR A 160 -10.58 8.60 21.72
C THR A 160 -10.90 7.45 22.67
N ILE A 161 -11.75 7.65 23.67
CA ILE A 161 -12.03 6.66 24.73
C ILE A 161 -12.61 5.37 24.15
N GLU A 162 -13.62 5.46 23.31
CA GLU A 162 -14.28 4.29 22.72
C GLU A 162 -13.33 3.52 21.75
N PRO A 163 -12.67 4.15 20.78
CA PRO A 163 -11.71 3.46 19.92
C PRO A 163 -10.58 2.78 20.71
N VAL A 164 -10.05 3.40 21.75
CA VAL A 164 -9.01 2.81 22.61
C VAL A 164 -9.58 1.61 23.38
N ALA A 165 -10.79 1.69 23.90
CA ALA A 165 -11.44 0.56 24.58
C ALA A 165 -11.66 -0.62 23.61
N MET A 166 -12.05 -0.35 22.36
CA MET A 166 -12.19 -1.37 21.33
C MET A 166 -10.85 -2.02 20.99
N LEU A 167 -9.78 -1.23 20.85
CA LEU A 167 -8.43 -1.77 20.61
C LEU A 167 -7.98 -2.67 21.78
N LYS A 168 -8.24 -2.28 23.03
CA LYS A 168 -7.97 -3.13 24.22
C LYS A 168 -8.76 -4.45 24.14
N ALA A 169 -10.02 -4.41 23.78
CA ALA A 169 -10.84 -5.60 23.60
C ALA A 169 -10.32 -6.52 22.50
N TYR A 170 -9.76 -5.98 21.40
CA TYR A 170 -9.19 -6.78 20.31
C TYR A 170 -8.00 -7.64 20.70
N LEU A 171 -7.30 -7.33 21.79
CA LEU A 171 -6.21 -8.17 22.30
C LEU A 171 -6.67 -9.57 22.69
N GLU A 172 -7.95 -9.72 23.11
CA GLU A 172 -8.56 -10.98 23.55
C GLU A 172 -9.37 -11.68 22.45
N VAL A 173 -9.52 -11.07 21.27
CA VAL A 173 -10.31 -11.62 20.17
C VAL A 173 -9.46 -12.53 19.27
N PRO A 174 -9.76 -13.85 19.17
CA PRO A 174 -8.95 -14.79 18.38
C PRO A 174 -8.76 -14.37 16.91
N SER A 175 -9.81 -13.85 16.26
CA SER A 175 -9.71 -13.39 14.86
C SER A 175 -8.84 -12.13 14.68
N MET A 176 -8.43 -11.46 15.76
CA MET A 176 -7.55 -10.28 15.72
C MET A 176 -6.07 -10.62 16.00
N GLN A 177 -5.73 -11.88 16.23
CA GLN A 177 -4.35 -12.26 16.58
C GLN A 177 -3.32 -11.85 15.52
N ILE A 178 -3.69 -11.89 14.24
CA ILE A 178 -2.81 -11.45 13.14
C ILE A 178 -2.50 -9.95 13.19
N GLN A 179 -3.38 -9.15 13.80
CA GLN A 179 -3.22 -7.70 13.97
C GLN A 179 -2.75 -7.33 15.39
N LYS A 180 -2.57 -8.30 16.29
CA LYS A 180 -2.22 -8.03 17.69
C LYS A 180 -0.95 -7.19 17.83
N PRO A 181 0.14 -7.40 17.08
CA PRO A 181 1.31 -6.52 17.13
C PRO A 181 0.98 -5.05 16.82
N ALA A 182 0.20 -4.81 15.76
CA ALA A 182 -0.20 -3.45 15.37
C ALA A 182 -1.15 -2.80 16.39
N VAL A 183 -2.05 -3.59 17.00
CA VAL A 183 -2.92 -3.13 18.11
C VAL A 183 -2.08 -2.74 19.32
N LEU A 184 -1.12 -3.58 19.73
CA LEU A 184 -0.23 -3.31 20.85
C LEU A 184 0.62 -2.05 20.64
N LEU A 185 1.20 -1.90 19.44
CA LEU A 185 1.94 -0.69 19.08
C LEU A 185 1.08 0.56 19.16
N THR A 186 -0.15 0.49 18.62
CA THR A 186 -1.12 1.60 18.66
C THR A 186 -1.46 1.98 20.09
N LEU A 187 -1.78 1.00 20.93
CA LEU A 187 -2.10 1.22 22.35
C LEU A 187 -0.93 1.81 23.12
N TRP A 188 0.27 1.23 22.98
CA TRP A 188 1.47 1.78 23.60
C TRP A 188 1.68 3.25 23.22
N TYR A 189 1.56 3.53 21.94
CA TYR A 189 1.81 4.86 21.41
C TYR A 189 0.80 5.91 21.92
N ILE A 190 -0.49 5.55 21.98
CA ILE A 190 -1.57 6.48 22.39
C ILE A 190 -1.62 6.62 23.91
N THR A 191 -1.48 5.52 24.67
CA THR A 191 -1.67 5.55 26.12
C THR A 191 -0.37 5.80 26.90
N GLY A 192 0.79 5.48 26.31
CA GLY A 192 2.07 5.50 27.00
C GLY A 192 2.29 4.33 27.98
N GLU A 193 1.32 3.40 28.08
CA GLU A 193 1.40 2.24 28.98
C GLU A 193 2.51 1.26 28.54
N LYS A 194 3.58 1.14 29.34
CA LYS A 194 4.75 0.28 29.04
C LYS A 194 4.40 -1.20 28.91
N THR A 195 3.30 -1.65 29.48
CA THR A 195 2.86 -3.04 29.38
C THR A 195 2.72 -3.49 27.92
N TYR A 196 2.23 -2.62 27.03
CA TYR A 196 2.05 -2.96 25.63
C TYR A 196 3.38 -3.11 24.88
N SER A 197 4.38 -2.27 25.15
CA SER A 197 5.72 -2.46 24.55
C SER A 197 6.40 -3.71 25.09
N GLN A 198 6.23 -4.03 26.36
CA GLN A 198 6.75 -5.28 26.94
C GLN A 198 6.10 -6.51 26.33
N MET A 199 4.79 -6.49 26.07
CA MET A 199 4.11 -7.57 25.34
C MET A 199 4.65 -7.73 23.93
N LEU A 200 4.90 -6.62 23.19
CA LEU A 200 5.53 -6.68 21.88
C LEU A 200 6.90 -7.34 21.93
N GLU A 201 7.75 -6.94 22.87
CA GLU A 201 9.10 -7.49 23.02
C GLU A 201 9.10 -8.99 23.38
N ASN A 202 8.17 -9.43 24.22
CA ASN A 202 8.12 -10.79 24.72
C ASN A 202 7.39 -11.76 23.80
N GLU A 203 6.25 -11.34 23.24
CA GLU A 203 5.37 -12.21 22.45
C GLU A 203 5.66 -12.12 20.94
N TYR A 204 6.17 -10.97 20.47
CA TYR A 204 6.38 -10.67 19.03
C TYR A 204 7.76 -10.07 18.74
N PRO A 205 8.88 -10.63 19.28
CA PRO A 205 10.21 -10.00 19.21
C PRO A 205 10.75 -9.76 17.79
N LEU A 206 10.22 -10.48 16.80
CA LEU A 206 10.63 -10.36 15.40
C LEU A 206 9.68 -9.49 14.56
N SER A 207 8.64 -8.92 15.17
CA SER A 207 7.70 -8.05 14.44
C SER A 207 8.32 -6.67 14.19
N PRO A 208 7.94 -6.00 13.09
CA PRO A 208 8.30 -4.61 12.86
C PRO A 208 7.86 -3.69 14.01
N GLU A 209 6.71 -3.98 14.61
CA GLU A 209 6.14 -3.22 15.71
C GLU A 209 7.02 -3.32 16.97
N ALA A 210 7.56 -4.48 17.28
CA ALA A 210 8.52 -4.65 18.38
C ALA A 210 9.82 -3.89 18.11
N ALA A 211 10.31 -3.92 16.86
CA ALA A 211 11.51 -3.16 16.48
C ALA A 211 11.28 -1.64 16.65
N ILE A 212 10.08 -1.15 16.36
CA ILE A 212 9.69 0.25 16.58
C ILE A 212 9.61 0.56 18.08
N ALA A 213 8.93 -0.27 18.86
CA ALA A 213 8.74 -0.07 20.30
C ALA A 213 10.07 -0.07 21.07
N THR A 214 11.07 -0.83 20.60
CA THR A 214 12.42 -0.89 21.17
C THR A 214 13.39 0.15 20.61
N GLY A 215 12.98 1.01 19.69
CA GLY A 215 13.84 2.01 19.04
C GLY A 215 14.84 1.43 18.04
N LYS A 216 14.71 0.14 17.65
CA LYS A 216 15.56 -0.50 16.64
C LYS A 216 15.14 -0.16 15.21
N ALA A 217 13.91 0.29 15.03
CA ALA A 217 13.40 0.80 13.78
C ALA A 217 12.63 2.10 14.01
N GLN A 218 12.65 2.98 13.01
CA GLN A 218 11.80 4.17 13.03
C GLN A 218 10.44 3.83 12.41
N ILE A 219 9.39 4.48 12.92
CA ILE A 219 8.10 4.46 12.25
C ILE A 219 8.25 5.36 11.02
N TYR A 220 8.33 4.72 9.87
CA TYR A 220 8.28 5.44 8.60
C TYR A 220 7.41 4.60 7.64
N PRO A 221 6.38 5.19 7.12
CA PRO A 221 5.90 6.57 7.24
C PRO A 221 5.47 6.94 8.66
N ALA A 222 5.56 8.24 9.01
CA ALA A 222 5.15 8.74 10.31
C ALA A 222 3.68 8.37 10.57
N PRO A 223 3.37 7.73 11.69
CA PRO A 223 2.02 7.25 11.92
C PRO A 223 1.07 8.42 12.16
N PHE A 224 -0.12 8.33 11.58
CA PHE A 224 -1.18 9.34 11.73
C PHE A 224 -1.61 9.55 13.19
N TRP A 225 -1.49 8.56 14.06
CA TRP A 225 -1.85 8.67 15.48
C TRP A 225 -0.96 9.62 16.28
N TYR A 226 0.12 10.18 15.73
CA TYR A 226 0.82 11.30 16.34
C TYR A 226 -0.09 12.52 16.57
N PHE A 227 -1.12 12.66 15.76
CA PHE A 227 -2.05 13.78 15.82
C PHE A 227 -3.29 13.49 16.67
N VAL A 228 -3.42 12.28 17.21
CA VAL A 228 -4.56 11.91 18.07
C VAL A 228 -4.50 12.71 19.37
N PRO A 229 -5.60 13.36 19.79
CA PRO A 229 -5.66 14.10 21.05
C PRO A 229 -5.32 13.20 22.24
N ARG A 230 -4.46 13.67 23.12
CA ARG A 230 -4.09 12.98 24.35
C ARG A 230 -4.68 13.70 25.56
N LYS A 231 -4.89 12.96 26.66
CA LYS A 231 -5.21 13.56 27.94
C LYS A 231 -4.02 14.42 28.37
N ILE A 232 -4.26 15.71 28.60
CA ILE A 232 -3.27 16.59 29.23
C ILE A 232 -3.36 16.30 30.73
N GLU A 233 -2.29 15.78 31.33
CA GLU A 233 -2.16 15.60 32.77
C GLU A 233 -1.93 16.93 33.48
#